data_c899212345314ee2faadb92a30f31e07
#
_entry.id   c899212345314ee2faadb92a30f31e07
#
_cell.length_a   1.000
_cell.length_b   1.000
_cell.length_c   1.000
_cell.angle_alpha   90.00
_cell.angle_beta   90.00
_cell.angle_gamma   90.00
#
_symmetry.space_group_name_H-M   'P 1'
#
loop_
_entity.id
_entity.type
_entity.pdbx_description
1 polymer ?
#
loop_
_entity_poly.entity_id
_entity_poly.type
_entity_poly.pdbx_seq_one_letter_code
_entity_poly.pdbx_strand_id
1 'polypeptide(L)'
;MHKIPFSPPDITEAEIQEVCEALRSGWITTGPKTKEFERQIAAYCGTDKAVCLNSATACLEMTLRILGIGPGDEVITSAYTYTASCSVICHVGATPVLIDVDEGSYHMSVANLEKAITPRTKAVIPVDIGG
;
A
#
# COMPACT_ATOMS: atom_id res chain seq x y z
N MET A 1 6.63 -33.49 -11.59
CA MET A 1 7.20 -32.21 -11.08
C MET A 1 6.04 -31.28 -10.80
N HIS A 2 5.77 -30.94 -9.54
CA HIS A 2 4.70 -30.00 -9.19
C HIS A 2 5.11 -28.59 -9.58
N LYS A 3 4.33 -27.92 -10.44
CA LYS A 3 4.50 -26.51 -10.72
C LYS A 3 3.87 -25.73 -9.56
N ILE A 4 4.67 -24.95 -8.88
CA ILE A 4 4.19 -23.98 -7.88
C ILE A 4 4.05 -22.65 -8.61
N PRO A 5 2.83 -22.14 -8.85
CA PRO A 5 2.64 -20.85 -9.49
C PRO A 5 3.02 -19.72 -8.53
N PHE A 6 3.54 -18.62 -9.08
CA PHE A 6 3.84 -17.43 -8.28
C PHE A 6 2.54 -16.64 -8.06
N SER A 7 2.00 -16.74 -6.84
CA SER A 7 0.86 -15.93 -6.34
C SER A 7 -0.26 -15.70 -7.38
N PRO A 8 -0.90 -16.78 -7.90
CA PRO A 8 -2.02 -16.60 -8.82
C PRO A 8 -3.20 -15.96 -8.09
N PRO A 9 -4.00 -15.12 -8.76
CA PRO A 9 -5.22 -14.60 -8.16
C PRO A 9 -6.22 -15.74 -7.94
N ASP A 10 -6.94 -15.69 -6.84
CA ASP A 10 -8.09 -16.55 -6.57
C ASP A 10 -9.35 -15.87 -7.13
N ILE A 11 -9.72 -16.22 -8.36
CA ILE A 11 -10.88 -15.65 -9.05
C ILE A 11 -11.96 -16.72 -9.14
N THR A 12 -13.10 -16.42 -8.53
CA THR A 12 -14.29 -17.25 -8.52
C THR A 12 -15.38 -16.68 -9.44
N GLU A 13 -16.52 -17.38 -9.54
CA GLU A 13 -17.68 -16.86 -10.27
C GLU A 13 -18.23 -15.54 -9.69
N ALA A 14 -17.99 -15.26 -8.40
CA ALA A 14 -18.43 -14.02 -7.78
C ALA A 14 -17.71 -12.80 -8.37
N GLU A 15 -16.39 -12.85 -8.54
CA GLU A 15 -15.61 -11.77 -9.16
C GLU A 15 -15.99 -11.59 -10.63
N ILE A 16 -16.21 -12.71 -11.35
CA ILE A 16 -16.62 -12.67 -12.75
C ILE A 16 -18.00 -12.01 -12.88
N GLN A 17 -18.94 -12.37 -12.01
CA GLN A 17 -20.29 -11.81 -12.01
C GLN A 17 -20.25 -10.29 -11.74
N GLU A 18 -19.48 -9.83 -10.75
CA GLU A 18 -19.31 -8.42 -10.42
C GLU A 18 -18.78 -7.60 -11.60
N VAL A 19 -17.78 -8.13 -12.32
CA VAL A 19 -17.25 -7.49 -13.52
C VAL A 19 -18.30 -7.45 -14.64
N CYS A 20 -19.01 -8.56 -14.88
CA CYS A 20 -20.08 -8.62 -15.87
C CYS A 20 -21.20 -7.61 -15.60
N GLU A 21 -21.60 -7.47 -14.34
CA GLU A 21 -22.61 -6.50 -13.92
C GLU A 21 -22.13 -5.06 -14.13
N ALA A 22 -20.88 -4.74 -13.79
CA ALA A 22 -20.31 -3.44 -14.03
C ALA A 22 -20.35 -3.08 -15.53
N LEU A 23 -19.92 -4.00 -16.39
CA LEU A 23 -19.97 -3.81 -17.85
C LEU A 23 -21.40 -3.64 -18.38
N ARG A 24 -22.36 -4.47 -17.94
CA ARG A 24 -23.76 -4.39 -18.34
C ARG A 24 -24.45 -3.10 -17.88
N SER A 25 -24.02 -2.54 -16.76
CA SER A 25 -24.55 -1.28 -16.26
C SER A 25 -24.17 -0.07 -17.13
N GLY A 26 -23.15 -0.23 -17.99
CA GLY A 26 -22.58 0.86 -18.78
C GLY A 26 -21.73 1.83 -17.96
N TRP A 27 -21.59 1.64 -16.65
CA TRP A 27 -20.78 2.48 -15.77
C TRP A 27 -19.41 1.87 -15.53
N ILE A 28 -18.44 2.22 -16.39
CA ILE A 28 -17.10 1.65 -16.42
C ILE A 28 -16.02 2.58 -15.81
N THR A 29 -16.42 3.67 -15.17
CA THR A 29 -15.54 4.61 -14.46
C THR A 29 -15.91 4.61 -12.97
N THR A 30 -15.35 5.55 -12.19
CA THR A 30 -15.74 5.73 -10.77
C THR A 30 -17.25 5.94 -10.65
N GLY A 31 -17.93 5.05 -9.95
CA GLY A 31 -19.38 5.00 -9.93
C GLY A 31 -19.95 4.28 -8.71
N PRO A 32 -21.19 3.75 -8.79
CA PRO A 32 -21.89 3.15 -7.66
C PRO A 32 -21.11 2.01 -6.97
N LYS A 33 -20.46 1.10 -7.74
CA LYS A 33 -19.67 0.00 -7.17
C LYS A 33 -18.46 0.51 -6.40
N THR A 34 -17.76 1.53 -6.90
CA THR A 34 -16.65 2.17 -6.18
C THR A 34 -17.11 2.79 -4.87
N LYS A 35 -18.23 3.54 -4.89
CA LYS A 35 -18.79 4.16 -3.67
C LYS A 35 -19.23 3.13 -2.64
N GLU A 36 -19.81 2.04 -3.09
CA GLU A 36 -20.19 0.94 -2.20
C GLU A 36 -18.97 0.27 -1.59
N PHE A 37 -17.91 0.04 -2.36
CA PHE A 37 -16.66 -0.49 -1.87
C PHE A 37 -16.01 0.45 -0.83
N GLU A 38 -15.94 1.75 -1.11
CA GLU A 38 -15.45 2.76 -0.16
C GLU A 38 -16.25 2.72 1.15
N ARG A 39 -17.58 2.62 1.06
CA ARG A 39 -18.46 2.51 2.24
C ARG A 39 -18.16 1.25 3.06
N GLN A 40 -18.01 0.09 2.41
CA GLN A 40 -17.73 -1.18 3.08
C GLN A 40 -16.35 -1.17 3.75
N ILE A 41 -15.31 -0.68 3.07
CA ILE A 41 -13.97 -0.54 3.64
C ILE A 41 -13.96 0.41 4.83
N ALA A 42 -14.64 1.56 4.73
CA ALA A 42 -14.75 2.49 5.85
C ALA A 42 -15.40 1.81 7.07
N ALA A 43 -16.50 1.08 6.86
CA ALA A 43 -17.17 0.33 7.91
C ALA A 43 -16.29 -0.76 8.52
N TYR A 44 -15.57 -1.53 7.68
CA TYR A 44 -14.67 -2.58 8.12
C TYR A 44 -13.50 -2.05 8.96
N CYS A 45 -12.90 -0.94 8.54
CA CYS A 45 -11.79 -0.30 9.23
C CYS A 45 -12.23 0.57 10.43
N GLY A 46 -13.53 0.80 10.63
CA GLY A 46 -14.04 1.69 11.67
C GLY A 46 -13.66 3.16 11.45
N THR A 47 -13.53 3.59 10.19
CA THR A 47 -13.22 4.97 9.81
C THR A 47 -14.46 5.67 9.22
N ASP A 48 -14.47 7.00 9.24
CA ASP A 48 -15.59 7.76 8.66
C ASP A 48 -15.66 7.67 7.14
N LYS A 49 -14.50 7.52 6.50
CA LYS A 49 -14.37 7.52 5.03
C LYS A 49 -13.23 6.62 4.57
N ALA A 50 -13.39 6.08 3.37
CA ALA A 50 -12.35 5.48 2.58
C ALA A 50 -12.38 6.07 1.16
N VAL A 51 -11.25 6.08 0.47
CA VAL A 51 -11.11 6.56 -0.90
C VAL A 51 -10.41 5.51 -1.73
N CYS A 52 -11.02 5.09 -2.83
CA CYS A 52 -10.42 4.16 -3.77
C CYS A 52 -9.52 4.91 -4.75
N LEU A 53 -8.31 4.38 -4.92
CA LEU A 53 -7.38 4.80 -5.96
C LEU A 53 -7.10 3.63 -6.91
N ASN A 54 -6.38 3.89 -7.98
CA ASN A 54 -6.11 2.88 -9.01
C ASN A 54 -5.06 1.83 -8.61
N SER A 55 -4.32 2.06 -7.52
CA SER A 55 -3.31 1.12 -7.01
C SER A 55 -2.93 1.44 -5.57
N ALA A 56 -2.40 0.44 -4.83
CA ALA A 56 -1.80 0.65 -3.52
C ALA A 56 -0.59 1.61 -3.58
N THR A 57 0.18 1.58 -4.67
CA THR A 57 1.27 2.53 -4.91
C THR A 57 0.76 3.98 -4.93
N ALA A 58 -0.35 4.23 -5.62
CA ALA A 58 -0.98 5.56 -5.62
C ALA A 58 -1.47 5.97 -4.23
N CYS A 59 -1.98 5.02 -3.44
CA CYS A 59 -2.39 5.28 -2.06
C CYS A 59 -1.21 5.72 -1.19
N LEU A 60 -0.08 5.02 -1.27
CA LEU A 60 1.14 5.36 -0.54
C LEU A 60 1.65 6.75 -0.95
N GLU A 61 1.78 7.02 -2.24
CA GLU A 61 2.25 8.33 -2.74
C GLU A 61 1.32 9.47 -2.31
N MET A 62 0.01 9.27 -2.47
CA MET A 62 -0.99 10.28 -2.08
C MET A 62 -0.92 10.56 -0.58
N THR A 63 -0.74 9.55 0.25
CA THR A 63 -0.60 9.71 1.69
C THR A 63 0.61 10.58 2.04
N LEU A 64 1.78 10.33 1.44
CA LEU A 64 2.96 11.15 1.66
C LEU A 64 2.74 12.60 1.23
N ARG A 65 2.06 12.84 0.10
CA ARG A 65 1.71 14.17 -0.39
C ARG A 65 0.75 14.91 0.55
N ILE A 66 -0.27 14.22 1.06
CA ILE A 66 -1.25 14.80 2.01
C ILE A 66 -0.56 15.17 3.33
N LEU A 67 0.42 14.37 3.77
CA LEU A 67 1.23 14.67 4.95
C LEU A 67 2.26 15.79 4.72
N GLY A 68 2.37 16.32 3.51
CA GLY A 68 3.30 17.41 3.17
C GLY A 68 4.76 16.96 3.14
N ILE A 69 5.02 15.65 3.00
CA ILE A 69 6.37 15.07 2.95
C ILE A 69 7.00 15.34 1.59
N GLY A 70 8.26 15.81 1.57
CA GLY A 70 8.94 16.21 0.35
C GLY A 70 10.45 16.38 0.52
N PRO A 71 11.08 17.23 -0.33
CA PRO A 71 12.51 17.44 -0.31
C PRO A 71 13.04 17.90 1.07
N GLY A 72 14.09 17.21 1.56
CA GLY A 72 14.68 17.45 2.88
C GLY A 72 14.15 16.54 3.98
N ASP A 73 13.01 15.88 3.77
CA ASP A 73 12.44 14.91 4.69
C ASP A 73 13.00 13.51 4.44
N GLU A 74 12.97 12.67 5.46
CA GLU A 74 13.30 11.25 5.41
C GLU A 74 12.07 10.40 5.72
N VAL A 75 11.91 9.31 4.97
CA VAL A 75 10.89 8.28 5.22
C VAL A 75 11.58 6.92 5.32
N ILE A 76 11.34 6.23 6.43
CA ILE A 76 11.93 4.92 6.70
C ILE A 76 11.02 3.82 6.14
N THR A 77 11.60 2.82 5.48
CA THR A 77 10.90 1.59 5.08
C THR A 77 11.83 0.39 5.17
N SER A 78 11.25 -0.82 5.10
CA SER A 78 12.02 -2.06 5.07
C SER A 78 12.83 -2.19 3.79
N ALA A 79 14.05 -2.74 3.87
CA ALA A 79 14.80 -3.16 2.69
C ALA A 79 14.17 -4.39 2.00
N TYR A 80 13.46 -5.23 2.75
CA TYR A 80 12.73 -6.38 2.22
C TYR A 80 11.26 -6.00 1.97
N THR A 81 11.00 -5.45 0.80
CA THR A 81 9.67 -4.99 0.39
C THR A 81 9.56 -4.92 -1.13
N TYR A 82 8.32 -4.77 -1.61
CA TYR A 82 8.10 -4.41 -3.01
C TYR A 82 8.61 -2.99 -3.29
N THR A 83 9.18 -2.77 -4.46
CA THR A 83 9.82 -1.50 -4.86
C THR A 83 8.94 -0.27 -4.60
N ALA A 84 7.61 -0.40 -4.66
CA ALA A 84 6.68 0.71 -4.45
C ALA A 84 6.87 1.40 -3.09
N SER A 85 7.15 0.67 -2.01
CA SER A 85 7.35 1.25 -0.68
C SER A 85 8.50 2.26 -0.65
N CYS A 86 9.54 2.02 -1.45
CA CYS A 86 10.68 2.94 -1.58
C CYS A 86 10.45 3.99 -2.68
N SER A 87 9.93 3.59 -3.85
CA SER A 87 9.83 4.50 -4.99
C SER A 87 8.88 5.67 -4.75
N VAL A 88 7.78 5.48 -4.00
CA VAL A 88 6.85 6.58 -3.67
C VAL A 88 7.51 7.67 -2.83
N ILE A 89 8.52 7.32 -2.00
CA ILE A 89 9.31 8.28 -1.23
C ILE A 89 10.12 9.16 -2.19
N CYS A 90 10.75 8.54 -3.19
CA CYS A 90 11.48 9.27 -4.23
C CYS A 90 10.53 10.13 -5.08
N HIS A 91 9.32 9.67 -5.39
CA HIS A 91 8.34 10.41 -6.18
C HIS A 91 7.93 11.73 -5.53
N VAL A 92 7.89 11.79 -4.21
CA VAL A 92 7.61 13.05 -3.48
C VAL A 92 8.85 13.89 -3.23
N GLY A 93 10.04 13.44 -3.66
CA GLY A 93 11.32 14.14 -3.48
C GLY A 93 11.94 13.96 -2.10
N ALA A 94 11.38 13.11 -1.25
CA ALA A 94 11.96 12.78 0.05
C ALA A 94 13.10 11.75 -0.08
N THR A 95 13.87 11.57 0.97
CA THR A 95 14.97 10.62 1.03
C THR A 95 14.49 9.30 1.64
N PRO A 96 14.55 8.16 0.91
CA PRO A 96 14.26 6.86 1.49
C PRO A 96 15.38 6.41 2.41
N VAL A 97 15.02 5.96 3.60
CA VAL A 97 15.93 5.32 4.56
C VAL A 97 15.54 3.86 4.68
N LEU A 98 16.39 2.98 4.14
CA LEU A 98 16.12 1.54 4.15
C LEU A 98 16.73 0.92 5.40
N ILE A 99 15.93 0.15 6.13
CA ILE A 99 16.39 -0.62 7.29
C ILE A 99 16.18 -2.11 7.05
N ASP A 100 17.05 -2.91 7.64
CA ASP A 100 16.99 -4.35 7.50
C ASP A 100 15.89 -4.94 8.40
N VAL A 101 15.51 -6.17 8.07
CA VAL A 101 14.58 -6.99 8.86
C VAL A 101 15.30 -7.64 10.05
N ASP A 102 14.54 -8.18 10.98
CA ASP A 102 15.12 -8.99 12.06
C ASP A 102 15.63 -10.33 11.52
N GLU A 103 16.73 -10.84 12.09
CA GLU A 103 17.29 -12.12 11.70
C GLU A 103 16.27 -13.25 11.84
N GLY A 104 16.09 -14.04 10.79
CA GLY A 104 15.11 -15.13 10.73
C GLY A 104 13.65 -14.68 10.58
N SER A 105 13.42 -13.41 10.28
CA SER A 105 12.09 -12.81 10.06
C SER A 105 12.06 -12.02 8.75
N TYR A 106 10.84 -11.68 8.32
CA TYR A 106 10.61 -10.74 7.22
C TYR A 106 10.03 -9.40 7.70
N HIS A 107 9.89 -9.24 9.03
CA HIS A 107 9.35 -8.01 9.63
C HIS A 107 10.45 -6.97 9.84
N MET A 108 10.04 -5.72 9.75
CA MET A 108 10.90 -4.57 10.01
C MET A 108 11.47 -4.64 11.44
N SER A 109 12.80 -4.53 11.57
CA SER A 109 13.46 -4.53 12.88
C SER A 109 13.18 -3.23 13.63
N VAL A 110 12.53 -3.32 14.79
CA VAL A 110 12.28 -2.15 15.66
C VAL A 110 13.58 -1.54 16.15
N ALA A 111 14.57 -2.37 16.48
CA ALA A 111 15.88 -1.90 16.93
C ALA A 111 16.64 -1.13 15.82
N ASN A 112 16.50 -1.55 14.55
CA ASN A 112 17.07 -0.85 13.42
C ASN A 112 16.28 0.41 13.11
N LEU A 113 14.95 0.39 13.26
CA LEU A 113 14.09 1.55 13.11
C LEU A 113 14.49 2.66 14.09
N GLU A 114 14.61 2.36 15.38
CA GLU A 114 15.00 3.33 16.39
C GLU A 114 16.35 4.02 16.10
N LYS A 115 17.34 3.24 15.60
CA LYS A 115 18.66 3.76 15.21
C LYS A 115 18.61 4.64 13.96
N ALA A 116 17.64 4.41 13.08
CA ALA A 116 17.50 5.13 11.81
C ALA A 116 16.73 6.46 11.94
N ILE A 117 16.03 6.68 13.05
CA ILE A 117 15.25 7.92 13.26
C ILE A 117 16.19 9.11 13.42
N THR A 118 15.93 10.14 12.63
CA THR A 118 16.63 11.43 12.69
C THR A 118 15.62 12.59 12.85
N PRO A 119 16.05 13.80 13.11
CA PRO A 119 15.14 14.98 13.10
C PRO A 119 14.44 15.22 11.76
N ARG A 120 14.93 14.64 10.65
CA ARG A 120 14.32 14.72 9.33
C ARG A 120 13.31 13.61 9.07
N THR A 121 13.25 12.57 9.90
CA THR A 121 12.29 11.49 9.74
C THR A 121 10.87 11.99 9.96
N LYS A 122 10.02 11.85 8.95
CA LYS A 122 8.62 12.31 8.96
C LYS A 122 7.61 11.17 8.92
N ALA A 123 8.00 10.02 8.38
CA ALA A 123 7.12 8.87 8.33
C ALA A 123 7.91 7.55 8.33
N VAL A 124 7.19 6.49 8.64
CA VAL A 124 7.63 5.10 8.49
C VAL A 124 6.58 4.38 7.65
N ILE A 125 7.03 3.63 6.66
CA ILE A 125 6.18 2.73 5.86
C ILE A 125 6.52 1.29 6.26
N PRO A 126 5.80 0.70 7.22
CA PRO A 126 6.00 -0.70 7.58
C PRO A 126 5.45 -1.62 6.50
N VAL A 127 5.95 -2.87 6.48
CA VAL A 127 5.50 -3.89 5.53
C VAL A 127 5.27 -5.20 6.29
N ASP A 128 4.03 -5.67 6.25
CA ASP A 128 3.63 -6.95 6.83
C ASP A 128 3.67 -8.02 5.73
N ILE A 129 4.84 -8.64 5.54
CA ILE A 129 5.04 -9.66 4.51
C ILE A 129 4.25 -10.92 4.87
N GLY A 130 3.26 -11.22 4.05
CA GLY A 130 2.41 -12.41 4.22
C GLY A 130 1.30 -12.24 5.26
N GLY A 131 1.15 -11.08 5.82
CA GLY A 131 0.10 -10.78 6.82
C GLY A 131 0.46 -11.08 8.25
#